data_05ac718a8ef124f49974cf96eb514c05
#
_entry.id   05ac718a8ef124f49974cf96eb514c05
#
_cell.length_a   1.000
_cell.length_b   1.000
_cell.length_c   1.000
_cell.angle_alpha   90.00
_cell.angle_beta   90.00
_cell.angle_gamma   90.00
#
_symmetry.space_group_name_H-M   'P 1'
#
loop_
_entity.id
_entity.type
_entity.pdbx_description
1 polymer ?
#
loop_
_entity_poly.entity_id
_entity_poly.type
_entity_poly.pdbx_seq_one_letter_code
_entity_poly.pdbx_strand_id
1 'polypeptide(L)'
;MIRSIGDDKQVWISSPSWPNHAAILKHLGIQFNTYSYFDYETCEVNFSRMMSDLEKTNSGDVLLLHGCCHNPTGANLSLEHWKELTKFCEKKNILPLVDLAYQGFGDGINDDVKGLRYMASNLQELCIGISCSKNFGLYRDRVGAALMVVSDKKNQKLVEENLKSFNRVTFSFPPDYG
;
A
#
# COMPACT_ATOMS: atom_id res chain seq x y z
N MET A 1 -2.88 -6.12 10.94
CA MET A 1 -3.10 -4.69 10.61
C MET A 1 -4.49 -4.47 10.01
N ILE A 2 -4.81 -4.92 8.80
CA ILE A 2 -6.11 -4.68 8.17
C ILE A 2 -7.31 -5.18 9.01
N ARG A 3 -7.21 -6.34 9.67
CA ARG A 3 -8.26 -6.86 10.58
C ARG A 3 -8.58 -5.96 11.78
N SER A 4 -7.72 -5.02 12.12
CA SER A 4 -7.94 -4.10 13.24
C SER A 4 -8.77 -2.87 12.84
N ILE A 5 -9.09 -2.71 11.56
CA ILE A 5 -9.72 -1.50 11.02
C ILE A 5 -11.25 -1.55 11.12
N GLY A 6 -11.83 -2.73 11.37
CA GLY A 6 -13.27 -2.97 11.52
C GLY A 6 -13.80 -3.99 10.52
N ASP A 7 -14.77 -4.79 10.94
CA ASP A 7 -15.33 -5.87 10.12
C ASP A 7 -16.20 -5.38 8.96
N ASP A 8 -16.63 -4.13 8.99
CA ASP A 8 -17.45 -3.46 7.98
C ASP A 8 -16.63 -2.77 6.86
N LYS A 9 -15.30 -2.74 7.00
CA LYS A 9 -14.41 -2.05 6.05
C LYS A 9 -13.91 -2.99 4.96
N GLN A 10 -13.77 -2.44 3.78
CA GLN A 10 -13.32 -3.18 2.60
C GLN A 10 -11.96 -2.70 2.14
N VAL A 11 -11.23 -3.59 1.46
CA VAL A 11 -9.95 -3.26 0.82
C VAL A 11 -10.19 -3.12 -0.68
N TRP A 12 -9.68 -2.06 -1.26
CA TRP A 12 -9.72 -1.83 -2.71
C TRP A 12 -8.34 -2.12 -3.29
N ILE A 13 -8.26 -3.05 -4.24
CA ILE A 13 -7.03 -3.46 -4.92
C ILE A 13 -7.09 -3.17 -6.40
N SER A 14 -5.96 -2.95 -7.05
CA SER A 14 -5.90 -2.70 -8.50
C SER A 14 -6.37 -3.92 -9.32
N SER A 15 -6.90 -3.65 -10.50
CA SER A 15 -7.17 -4.67 -11.53
C SER A 15 -6.43 -4.29 -12.81
N PRO A 16 -5.41 -5.06 -13.21
CA PRO A 16 -4.83 -6.24 -12.54
C PRO A 16 -4.08 -5.89 -11.25
N SER A 17 -3.72 -6.90 -10.46
CA SER A 17 -2.89 -6.79 -9.26
C SER A 17 -2.01 -8.02 -9.08
N TRP A 18 -1.05 -7.94 -8.16
CA TRP A 18 -0.30 -9.12 -7.72
C TRP A 18 -1.27 -10.14 -7.10
N PRO A 19 -1.33 -11.40 -7.61
CA PRO A 19 -2.37 -12.36 -7.20
C PRO A 19 -2.42 -12.64 -5.70
N ASN A 20 -1.28 -12.51 -4.99
CA ASN A 20 -1.26 -12.74 -3.55
C ASN A 20 -1.99 -11.67 -2.74
N HIS A 21 -2.21 -10.47 -3.24
CA HIS A 21 -3.05 -9.49 -2.53
C HIS A 21 -4.44 -10.06 -2.29
N ALA A 22 -5.10 -10.52 -3.36
CA ALA A 22 -6.42 -11.15 -3.25
C ALA A 22 -6.39 -12.45 -2.43
N ALA A 23 -5.34 -13.28 -2.60
CA ALA A 23 -5.20 -14.53 -1.86
C ALA A 23 -5.06 -14.29 -0.35
N ILE A 24 -4.25 -13.32 0.08
CA ILE A 24 -4.08 -12.94 1.48
C ILE A 24 -5.40 -12.42 2.07
N LEU A 25 -6.09 -11.52 1.36
CA LEU A 25 -7.36 -10.96 1.82
C LEU A 25 -8.42 -12.05 1.99
N LYS A 26 -8.55 -12.95 1.02
CA LYS A 26 -9.44 -14.12 1.12
C LYS A 26 -9.10 -15.03 2.30
N HIS A 27 -7.82 -15.36 2.49
CA HIS A 27 -7.37 -16.18 3.60
C HIS A 27 -7.71 -15.56 4.96
N LEU A 28 -7.62 -14.24 5.06
CA LEU A 28 -7.94 -13.50 6.29
C LEU A 28 -9.45 -13.25 6.46
N GLY A 29 -10.29 -13.62 5.49
CA GLY A 29 -11.73 -13.33 5.50
C GLY A 29 -12.05 -11.85 5.33
N ILE A 30 -11.15 -11.08 4.73
CA ILE A 30 -11.33 -9.64 4.51
C ILE A 30 -12.02 -9.43 3.16
N GLN A 31 -13.12 -8.68 3.16
CA GLN A 31 -13.83 -8.30 1.94
C GLN A 31 -12.98 -7.32 1.10
N PHE A 32 -12.98 -7.49 -0.20
CA PHE A 32 -12.28 -6.57 -1.09
C PHE A 32 -13.02 -6.36 -2.40
N ASN A 33 -12.81 -5.19 -2.97
CA ASN A 33 -13.23 -4.80 -4.32
C ASN A 33 -12.02 -4.49 -5.19
N THR A 34 -12.27 -4.32 -6.48
CA THR A 34 -11.23 -3.93 -7.42
C THR A 34 -11.52 -2.56 -8.03
N TYR A 35 -10.46 -1.81 -8.33
CA TYR A 35 -10.51 -0.62 -9.17
C TYR A 35 -9.70 -0.83 -10.44
N SER A 36 -10.14 -0.24 -11.55
CA SER A 36 -9.41 -0.26 -12.83
C SER A 36 -8.08 0.47 -12.68
N TYR A 37 -7.00 -0.13 -13.18
CA TYR A 37 -5.67 0.47 -13.09
C TYR A 37 -5.01 0.66 -14.44
N PHE A 38 -5.08 -0.34 -15.30
CA PHE A 38 -4.29 -0.42 -16.52
C PHE A 38 -5.16 -0.48 -17.76
N ASP A 39 -4.75 0.26 -18.77
CA ASP A 39 -5.32 0.21 -20.12
C ASP A 39 -4.41 -0.62 -21.01
N TYR A 40 -4.94 -1.73 -21.53
CA TYR A 40 -4.17 -2.66 -22.37
C TYR A 40 -3.99 -2.17 -23.82
N GLU A 41 -4.78 -1.20 -24.25
CA GLU A 41 -4.64 -0.63 -25.60
C GLU A 41 -3.53 0.42 -25.65
N THR A 42 -3.47 1.29 -24.64
CA THR A 42 -2.44 2.34 -24.53
C THR A 42 -1.19 1.89 -23.77
N CYS A 43 -1.27 0.77 -23.05
CA CYS A 43 -0.24 0.28 -22.13
C CYS A 43 0.12 1.29 -21.01
N GLU A 44 -0.86 2.06 -20.55
CA GLU A 44 -0.69 3.10 -19.55
C GLU A 44 -1.67 2.92 -18.37
N VAL A 45 -1.46 3.71 -17.31
CA VAL A 45 -2.41 3.79 -16.20
C VAL A 45 -3.68 4.50 -16.66
N ASN A 46 -4.84 3.84 -16.55
CA ASN A 46 -6.13 4.47 -16.79
C ASN A 46 -6.62 5.19 -15.53
N PHE A 47 -6.00 6.33 -15.25
CA PHE A 47 -6.24 7.07 -14.01
C PHE A 47 -7.67 7.59 -13.88
N SER A 48 -8.28 8.03 -14.98
CA SER A 48 -9.66 8.53 -14.96
C SER A 48 -10.65 7.43 -14.56
N ARG A 49 -10.47 6.22 -15.07
CA ARG A 49 -11.31 5.07 -14.73
C ARG A 49 -11.03 4.59 -13.30
N MET A 50 -9.76 4.59 -12.88
CA MET A 50 -9.38 4.32 -11.50
C MET A 50 -10.14 5.24 -10.53
N MET A 51 -10.11 6.54 -10.74
CA MET A 51 -10.80 7.51 -9.89
C MET A 51 -12.32 7.31 -9.91
N SER A 52 -12.91 7.03 -11.08
CA SER A 52 -14.34 6.72 -11.20
C SER A 52 -14.75 5.48 -10.39
N ASP A 53 -13.93 4.44 -10.38
CA ASP A 53 -14.20 3.25 -9.57
C ASP A 53 -14.05 3.53 -8.07
N LEU A 54 -13.04 4.31 -7.69
CA LEU A 54 -12.78 4.69 -6.31
C LEU A 54 -13.86 5.60 -5.71
N GLU A 55 -14.67 6.29 -6.54
CA GLU A 55 -15.84 7.03 -6.01
C GLU A 55 -16.83 6.14 -5.26
N LYS A 56 -16.83 4.83 -5.50
CA LYS A 56 -17.66 3.83 -4.82
C LYS A 56 -17.16 3.44 -3.43
N THR A 57 -15.98 3.92 -3.01
CA THR A 57 -15.40 3.66 -1.69
C THR A 57 -16.21 4.31 -0.58
N ASN A 58 -16.22 3.69 0.59
CA ASN A 58 -16.81 4.23 1.81
C ASN A 58 -15.74 4.77 2.75
N SER A 59 -16.13 5.72 3.60
CA SER A 59 -15.23 6.23 4.65
C SER A 59 -14.69 5.09 5.53
N GLY A 60 -13.39 5.07 5.72
CA GLY A 60 -12.67 4.05 6.47
C GLY A 60 -12.26 2.82 5.68
N ASP A 61 -12.63 2.72 4.40
CA ASP A 61 -12.09 1.68 3.51
C ASP A 61 -10.58 1.81 3.35
N VAL A 62 -9.94 0.73 2.95
CA VAL A 62 -8.48 0.69 2.70
C VAL A 62 -8.23 0.71 1.20
N LEU A 63 -7.36 1.61 0.74
CA LEU A 63 -6.90 1.65 -0.65
C LEU A 63 -5.48 1.07 -0.74
N LEU A 64 -5.34 -0.13 -1.32
CA LEU A 64 -4.05 -0.74 -1.57
C LEU A 64 -3.47 -0.22 -2.88
N LEU A 65 -2.30 0.39 -2.78
CA LEU A 65 -1.53 0.94 -3.90
C LEU A 65 -0.17 0.25 -4.01
N HIS A 66 0.34 0.11 -5.23
CA HIS A 66 1.75 -0.25 -5.44
C HIS A 66 2.59 1.04 -5.45
N GLY A 67 3.65 1.09 -4.64
CA GLY A 67 4.47 2.29 -4.47
C GLY A 67 5.24 2.69 -5.73
N CYS A 68 5.72 1.69 -6.48
CA CYS A 68 6.35 1.83 -7.79
C CYS A 68 6.35 0.47 -8.51
N CYS A 69 6.65 0.47 -9.82
CA CYS A 69 6.77 -0.73 -10.65
C CYS A 69 5.60 -1.68 -10.43
N HIS A 70 4.40 -1.23 -10.74
CA HIS A 70 3.16 -1.97 -10.47
C HIS A 70 3.21 -3.40 -11.00
N ASN A 71 2.94 -4.37 -10.17
CA ASN A 71 2.91 -5.78 -10.53
C ASN A 71 1.46 -6.21 -10.87
N PRO A 72 1.15 -6.64 -12.12
CA PRO A 72 2.09 -7.14 -13.14
C PRO A 72 2.44 -6.15 -14.28
N THR A 73 1.90 -4.93 -14.30
CA THR A 73 1.91 -4.09 -15.51
C THR A 73 3.21 -3.29 -15.72
N GLY A 74 3.98 -3.06 -14.66
CA GLY A 74 5.14 -2.16 -14.69
C GLY A 74 4.78 -0.67 -14.74
N ALA A 75 3.51 -0.30 -15.00
CA ALA A 75 3.09 1.08 -15.14
C ALA A 75 3.06 1.82 -13.81
N ASN A 76 3.58 3.05 -13.78
CA ASN A 76 3.68 3.86 -12.58
C ASN A 76 2.64 5.00 -12.56
N LEU A 77 2.14 5.29 -11.37
CA LEU A 77 1.40 6.53 -11.12
C LEU A 77 2.35 7.72 -11.23
N SER A 78 1.94 8.76 -11.95
CA SER A 78 2.67 10.03 -11.99
C SER A 78 2.61 10.75 -10.64
N LEU A 79 3.49 11.72 -10.41
CA LEU A 79 3.43 12.53 -9.21
C LEU A 79 2.09 13.27 -9.07
N GLU A 80 1.49 13.70 -10.18
CA GLU A 80 0.18 14.35 -10.17
C GLU A 80 -0.92 13.37 -9.78
N HIS A 81 -0.88 12.12 -10.26
CA HIS A 81 -1.79 11.06 -9.81
C HIS A 81 -1.69 10.82 -8.29
N TRP A 82 -0.47 10.78 -7.74
CA TRP A 82 -0.27 10.66 -6.29
C TRP A 82 -0.85 11.83 -5.50
N LYS A 83 -0.69 13.06 -6.01
CA LYS A 83 -1.28 14.26 -5.38
C LYS A 83 -2.80 14.21 -5.38
N GLU A 84 -3.41 13.79 -6.47
CA GLU A 84 -4.86 13.67 -6.60
C GLU A 84 -5.41 12.55 -5.70
N LEU A 85 -4.76 11.38 -5.67
CA LEU A 85 -5.10 10.29 -4.75
C LEU A 85 -4.96 10.71 -3.29
N THR A 86 -3.96 11.50 -2.94
CA THR A 86 -3.78 12.02 -1.58
C THR A 86 -4.98 12.86 -1.16
N LYS A 87 -5.39 13.82 -2.00
CA LYS A 87 -6.58 14.65 -1.74
C LYS A 87 -7.86 13.83 -1.67
N PHE A 88 -7.98 12.82 -2.53
CA PHE A 88 -9.11 11.91 -2.53
C PHE A 88 -9.20 11.12 -1.21
N CYS A 89 -8.09 10.52 -0.78
CA CYS A 89 -8.03 9.76 0.47
C CYS A 89 -8.36 10.63 1.68
N GLU A 90 -7.83 11.84 1.75
CA GLU A 90 -8.14 12.82 2.80
C GLU A 90 -9.63 13.15 2.81
N LYS A 91 -10.18 13.56 1.66
CA LYS A 91 -11.59 13.99 1.53
C LYS A 91 -12.58 12.87 1.89
N LYS A 92 -12.31 11.64 1.47
CA LYS A 92 -13.19 10.49 1.70
C LYS A 92 -12.86 9.71 2.98
N ASN A 93 -11.83 10.11 3.72
CA ASN A 93 -11.35 9.39 4.90
C ASN A 93 -11.00 7.93 4.58
N ILE A 94 -10.23 7.72 3.51
CA ILE A 94 -9.73 6.41 3.07
C ILE A 94 -8.34 6.21 3.65
N LEU A 95 -8.04 5.01 4.15
CA LEU A 95 -6.72 4.64 4.63
C LEU A 95 -5.87 4.04 3.50
N PRO A 96 -4.83 4.71 3.00
CA PRO A 96 -3.93 4.09 2.04
C PRO A 96 -3.05 3.02 2.70
N LEU A 97 -2.86 1.91 1.96
CA LEU A 97 -1.88 0.88 2.24
C LEU A 97 -0.97 0.75 1.02
N VAL A 98 0.27 1.17 1.14
CA VAL A 98 1.22 1.14 0.03
C VAL A 98 2.14 -0.06 0.14
N ASP A 99 2.13 -0.92 -0.90
CA ASP A 99 3.09 -2.02 -1.07
C ASP A 99 4.29 -1.51 -1.89
N LEU A 100 5.45 -1.48 -1.26
CA LEU A 100 6.71 -1.00 -1.86
C LEU A 100 7.71 -2.15 -1.96
N ALA A 101 7.58 -2.95 -3.03
CA ALA A 101 8.43 -4.12 -3.24
C ALA A 101 9.59 -3.88 -4.22
N TYR A 102 9.56 -2.79 -5.00
CA TYR A 102 10.46 -2.58 -6.14
C TYR A 102 11.18 -1.24 -6.13
N GLN A 103 11.33 -0.60 -4.98
CA GLN A 103 12.04 0.69 -4.89
C GLN A 103 13.47 0.60 -5.45
N GLY A 104 13.78 1.46 -6.38
CA GLY A 104 15.06 1.52 -7.08
C GLY A 104 15.07 0.83 -8.45
N PHE A 105 13.96 0.18 -8.85
CA PHE A 105 13.86 -0.54 -10.13
C PHE A 105 13.15 0.25 -11.25
N GLY A 106 12.53 1.37 -10.92
CA GLY A 106 11.93 2.28 -11.89
C GLY A 106 12.91 3.38 -12.30
N ASP A 107 12.66 4.60 -11.84
CA ASP A 107 13.46 5.78 -12.14
C ASP A 107 14.62 6.00 -11.15
N GLY A 108 14.70 5.20 -10.10
CA GLY A 108 15.75 5.24 -9.08
C GLY A 108 15.21 5.33 -7.65
N ILE A 109 16.09 5.06 -6.67
CA ILE A 109 15.74 4.91 -5.25
C ILE A 109 14.92 6.09 -4.70
N ASN A 110 15.23 7.32 -5.13
CA ASN A 110 14.55 8.50 -4.64
C ASN A 110 13.32 8.86 -5.49
N ASP A 111 13.41 8.65 -6.79
CA ASP A 111 12.37 9.04 -7.72
C ASP A 111 11.15 8.12 -7.62
N ASP A 112 11.36 6.82 -7.45
CA ASP A 112 10.32 5.82 -7.26
C ASP A 112 9.40 6.08 -6.06
N VAL A 113 9.86 6.82 -5.07
CA VAL A 113 9.10 7.08 -3.84
C VAL A 113 8.66 8.54 -3.67
N LYS A 114 8.84 9.39 -4.70
CA LYS A 114 8.40 10.80 -4.63
C LYS A 114 6.91 10.93 -4.32
N GLY A 115 6.09 10.15 -5.00
CA GLY A 115 4.65 10.14 -4.80
C GLY A 115 4.26 9.64 -3.42
N LEU A 116 4.84 8.54 -2.97
CA LEU A 116 4.64 8.01 -1.62
C LEU A 116 5.07 9.01 -0.54
N ARG A 117 6.24 9.66 -0.70
CA ARG A 117 6.70 10.70 0.23
C ARG A 117 5.75 11.89 0.28
N TYR A 118 5.22 12.31 -0.88
CA TYR A 118 4.20 13.36 -0.91
C TYR A 118 2.97 12.95 -0.11
N MET A 119 2.43 11.74 -0.34
CA MET A 119 1.29 11.21 0.39
C MET A 119 1.56 11.14 1.90
N ALA A 120 2.70 10.62 2.31
CA ALA A 120 3.10 10.51 3.72
C ALA A 120 3.26 11.87 4.43
N SER A 121 3.60 12.92 3.68
CA SER A 121 3.74 14.27 4.23
C SER A 121 2.42 15.04 4.32
N ASN A 122 1.36 14.56 3.66
CA ASN A 122 0.08 15.28 3.55
C ASN A 122 -1.10 14.53 4.17
N LEU A 123 -0.98 13.23 4.45
CA LEU A 123 -2.02 12.48 5.15
C LEU A 123 -1.69 12.30 6.62
N GLN A 124 -2.75 12.24 7.42
CA GLN A 124 -2.64 11.97 8.86
C GLN A 124 -2.38 10.49 9.15
N GLU A 125 -2.85 9.60 8.29
CA GLU A 125 -2.72 8.15 8.45
C GLU A 125 -2.36 7.48 7.13
N LEU A 126 -1.36 6.60 7.18
CA LEU A 126 -0.87 5.84 6.04
C LEU A 126 -0.15 4.59 6.51
N CYS A 127 -0.41 3.47 5.85
CA CYS A 127 0.31 2.21 6.08
C CYS A 127 1.25 1.93 4.90
N ILE A 128 2.48 1.49 5.18
CA ILE A 128 3.46 1.16 4.15
C ILE A 128 4.08 -0.20 4.48
N GLY A 129 4.06 -1.11 3.52
CA GLY A 129 4.81 -2.36 3.57
C GLY A 129 6.00 -2.27 2.61
N ILE A 130 7.21 -2.40 3.14
CA ILE A 130 8.45 -2.35 2.36
C ILE A 130 9.07 -3.74 2.31
N SER A 131 9.47 -4.20 1.13
CA SER A 131 10.18 -5.46 0.96
C SER A 131 11.62 -5.22 0.51
N CYS A 132 12.56 -5.94 1.15
CA CYS A 132 13.97 -5.98 0.74
C CYS A 132 14.28 -7.17 -0.18
N SER A 133 13.25 -7.95 -0.55
CA SER A 133 13.46 -9.17 -1.35
C SER A 133 14.09 -8.89 -2.71
N LYS A 134 13.65 -7.83 -3.41
CA LYS A 134 14.10 -7.54 -4.77
C LYS A 134 15.28 -6.57 -4.80
N ASN A 135 15.12 -5.38 -4.25
CA ASN A 135 16.14 -4.33 -4.33
C ASN A 135 17.45 -4.67 -3.59
N PHE A 136 17.41 -5.49 -2.55
CA PHE A 136 18.59 -6.02 -1.87
C PHE A 136 18.92 -7.47 -2.26
N GLY A 137 18.10 -8.13 -3.07
CA GLY A 137 18.29 -9.54 -3.46
C GLY A 137 18.06 -10.55 -2.31
N LEU A 138 17.45 -10.11 -1.21
CA LEU A 138 17.27 -10.91 0.02
C LEU A 138 15.98 -11.73 0.01
N TYR A 139 15.69 -12.43 -1.08
CA TYR A 139 14.42 -13.13 -1.26
C TYR A 139 14.12 -14.17 -0.17
N ARG A 140 15.13 -14.89 0.29
CA ARG A 140 14.98 -15.98 1.26
C ARG A 140 15.00 -15.51 2.69
N ASP A 141 15.65 -14.40 2.98
CA ASP A 141 15.83 -13.88 4.33
C ASP A 141 14.57 -13.25 4.91
N ARG A 142 13.54 -13.07 4.06
CA ARG A 142 12.22 -12.57 4.47
C ARG A 142 12.28 -11.24 5.21
N VAL A 143 13.07 -10.30 4.68
CA VAL A 143 13.34 -8.98 5.26
C VAL A 143 12.46 -7.91 4.64
N GLY A 144 11.99 -7.01 5.48
CA GLY A 144 11.20 -5.85 5.09
C GLY A 144 10.88 -4.98 6.30
N ALA A 145 10.06 -3.98 6.09
CA ALA A 145 9.60 -3.10 7.16
C ALA A 145 8.12 -2.77 7.00
N ALA A 146 7.43 -2.59 8.12
CA ALA A 146 6.10 -2.00 8.16
C ALA A 146 6.21 -0.62 8.82
N LEU A 147 5.74 0.41 8.12
CA LEU A 147 5.71 1.78 8.61
C LEU A 147 4.27 2.26 8.71
N MET A 148 3.99 3.08 9.70
CA MET A 148 2.69 3.75 9.84
C MET A 148 2.89 5.23 10.14
N VAL A 149 2.24 6.07 9.35
CA VAL A 149 1.98 7.46 9.71
C VAL A 149 0.72 7.46 10.59
N VAL A 150 0.74 8.18 11.69
CA VAL A 150 -0.38 8.24 12.63
C VAL A 150 -0.76 9.69 12.92
N SER A 151 -2.06 9.95 13.04
CA SER A 151 -2.62 11.28 13.24
C SER A 151 -2.23 11.94 14.57
N ASP A 152 -2.07 11.14 15.62
CA ASP A 152 -1.76 11.63 16.96
C ASP A 152 -0.48 10.98 17.50
N LYS A 153 0.49 11.83 17.88
CA LYS A 153 1.73 11.38 18.53
C LYS A 153 1.50 10.57 19.81
N LYS A 154 0.39 10.80 20.51
CA LYS A 154 0.03 10.00 21.70
C LYS A 154 -0.24 8.53 21.34
N ASN A 155 -0.77 8.28 20.14
CA ASN A 155 -1.05 6.94 19.63
C ASN A 155 0.17 6.25 19.03
N GLN A 156 1.26 7.00 18.75
CA GLN A 156 2.47 6.44 18.13
C GLN A 156 3.01 5.24 18.91
N LYS A 157 3.14 5.38 20.22
CA LYS A 157 3.66 4.30 21.09
C LYS A 157 2.74 3.08 21.05
N LEU A 158 1.41 3.30 21.11
CA LEU A 158 0.43 2.21 21.06
C LEU A 158 0.50 1.47 19.72
N VAL A 159 0.60 2.18 18.62
CA VAL A 159 0.74 1.60 17.27
C VAL A 159 2.04 0.81 17.16
N GLU A 160 3.15 1.35 17.65
CA GLU A 160 4.44 0.68 17.68
C GLU A 160 4.39 -0.63 18.50
N GLU A 161 3.81 -0.60 19.68
CA GLU A 161 3.67 -1.79 20.54
C GLU A 161 2.76 -2.86 19.91
N ASN A 162 1.68 -2.46 19.22
CA ASN A 162 0.84 -3.37 18.46
C ASN A 162 1.60 -4.01 17.29
N LEU A 163 2.37 -3.22 16.52
CA LEU A 163 3.19 -3.76 15.44
C LEU A 163 4.24 -4.74 15.94
N LYS A 164 4.90 -4.43 17.05
CA LYS A 164 5.85 -5.34 17.73
C LYS A 164 5.16 -6.64 18.16
N SER A 165 3.97 -6.54 18.76
CA SER A 165 3.19 -7.70 19.16
C SER A 165 2.81 -8.59 17.99
N PHE A 166 2.29 -8.02 16.88
CA PHE A 166 1.99 -8.76 15.66
C PHE A 166 3.23 -9.45 15.08
N ASN A 167 4.35 -8.75 15.04
CA ASN A 167 5.61 -9.31 14.55
C ASN A 167 6.05 -10.48 15.44
N ARG A 168 5.94 -10.34 16.76
CA ARG A 168 6.31 -11.38 17.72
C ARG A 168 5.49 -12.66 17.57
N VAL A 169 4.19 -12.56 17.30
CA VAL A 169 3.32 -13.75 17.13
C VAL A 169 3.39 -14.37 15.75
N THR A 170 3.92 -13.66 14.74
CA THR A 170 4.04 -14.18 13.37
C THR A 170 5.43 -14.74 13.09
N PHE A 171 6.47 -13.93 13.28
CA PHE A 171 7.85 -14.28 12.91
C PHE A 171 8.77 -14.47 14.13
N SER A 172 8.39 -13.95 15.29
CA SER A 172 9.17 -13.94 16.54
C SER A 172 10.37 -12.97 16.49
N PHE A 173 11.29 -13.17 15.56
CA PHE A 173 12.47 -12.33 15.34
C PHE A 173 12.69 -12.07 13.85
N PRO A 174 13.35 -10.93 13.50
CA PRO A 174 13.82 -10.72 12.14
C PRO A 174 14.91 -11.75 11.80
N PRO A 175 15.16 -12.01 10.51
CA PRO A 175 16.27 -12.84 10.06
C PRO A 175 17.64 -12.29 10.50
N ASP A 176 18.62 -13.17 10.71
CA ASP A 176 19.97 -12.78 11.21
C ASP A 176 20.74 -11.88 10.25
N TYR A 177 20.47 -11.98 8.94
CA TYR A 177 21.18 -11.24 7.89
C TYR A 177 20.32 -10.17 7.21
N GLY A 178 19.24 -9.75 7.82
CA GLY A 178 18.29 -8.79 7.27
C GLY A 178 18.38 -7.38 7.83
#